data_d1559ae3241e7515637a3ef5d8b108f9
#
_entry.id   d1559ae3241e7515637a3ef5d8b108f9
#
_cell.length_a   1.000
_cell.length_b   1.000
_cell.length_c   1.000
_cell.angle_alpha   90.00
_cell.angle_beta   90.00
_cell.angle_gamma   90.00
#
_symmetry.space_group_name_H-M   'P 1'
#
loop_
_entity.id
_entity.type
_entity.pdbx_description
1 polymer ?
#
loop_
_entity_poly.entity_id
_entity_poly.type
_entity_poly.pdbx_seq_one_letter_code
_entity_poly.pdbx_strand_id
1 'polypeptide(L)'
;MTENTSDLAVLLGRSAIRRRILGLLFERPERRLHLRAIARAVDASPGTVARELQRLVDAGLVGRAGEGRQVYFQADRDAPLFEPVRAIVQLTIGAPDLIRRHLADMAGIERAFLYGSYARGSDVRPESDVDLMIIGRPDLDELTDRVSAAERELARPVNYTVLTEDELSDRRRRGDPFIRSVDDGPKLAIIGQPDA
;
A
#
# COMPACT_ATOMS: atom_id res chain seq x y z
N MET A 1 -6.78 -22.12 3.23
CA MET A 1 -5.35 -21.76 3.29
C MET A 1 -5.26 -20.27 3.01
N THR A 2 -5.31 -19.48 4.05
CA THR A 2 -5.28 -18.01 3.99
C THR A 2 -3.83 -17.57 4.05
N GLU A 3 -3.23 -17.40 2.89
CA GLU A 3 -1.91 -16.76 2.81
C GLU A 3 -2.10 -15.28 3.18
N ASN A 4 -1.55 -14.95 4.34
CA ASN A 4 -1.52 -13.61 4.87
C ASN A 4 -0.72 -12.72 3.89
N THR A 5 -1.31 -11.62 3.41
CA THR A 5 -0.66 -10.65 2.51
C THR A 5 0.68 -10.17 3.06
N SER A 6 0.89 -10.23 4.38
CA SER A 6 2.18 -9.99 5.05
C SER A 6 3.27 -11.00 4.63
N ASP A 7 2.90 -12.22 4.24
CA ASP A 7 3.87 -13.25 3.85
C ASP A 7 4.42 -12.98 2.45
N LEU A 8 3.67 -12.34 1.57
CA LEU A 8 4.15 -11.95 0.23
C LEU A 8 5.26 -10.89 0.30
N ALA A 9 5.29 -10.07 1.35
CA ALA A 9 6.39 -9.13 1.56
C ALA A 9 7.75 -9.83 1.74
N VAL A 10 7.77 -11.13 2.08
CA VAL A 10 8.98 -11.96 2.14
C VAL A 10 9.64 -12.07 0.76
N LEU A 11 8.86 -12.03 -0.33
CA LEU A 11 9.39 -12.05 -1.71
C LEU A 11 10.31 -10.86 -2.00
N LEU A 12 10.10 -9.73 -1.32
CA LEU A 12 10.94 -8.54 -1.44
C LEU A 12 12.15 -8.55 -0.47
N GLY A 13 12.32 -9.66 0.26
CA GLY A 13 13.43 -9.89 1.19
C GLY A 13 13.17 -9.37 2.61
N ARG A 14 14.03 -9.82 3.55
CA ARG A 14 13.87 -9.54 4.99
C ARG A 14 14.18 -8.10 5.42
N SER A 15 14.86 -7.30 4.58
CA SER A 15 15.22 -5.92 4.92
C SER A 15 13.99 -5.02 4.92
N ALA A 16 13.55 -4.57 6.09
CA ALA A 16 12.45 -3.61 6.22
C ALA A 16 12.75 -2.30 5.48
N ILE A 17 14.02 -1.85 5.51
CA ILE A 17 14.45 -0.64 4.80
C ILE A 17 14.33 -0.82 3.29
N ARG A 18 14.73 -1.97 2.74
CA ARG A 18 14.54 -2.27 1.31
C ARG A 18 13.08 -2.22 0.92
N ARG A 19 12.18 -2.83 1.69
CA ARG A 19 10.74 -2.79 1.42
C ARG A 19 10.22 -1.35 1.41
N ARG A 20 10.59 -0.52 2.39
CA ARG A 20 10.20 0.89 2.42
C ARG A 20 10.73 1.68 1.22
N ILE A 21 11.97 1.42 0.79
CA ILE A 21 12.54 2.04 -0.43
C ILE A 21 11.76 1.62 -1.67
N LEU A 22 11.45 0.32 -1.82
CA LEU A 22 10.65 -0.17 -2.93
C LEU A 22 9.25 0.44 -2.91
N GLY A 23 8.57 0.49 -1.76
CA GLY A 23 7.30 1.19 -1.60
C GLY A 23 7.38 2.63 -2.09
N LEU A 24 8.35 3.40 -1.58
CA LEU A 24 8.53 4.81 -1.92
C LEU A 24 8.78 5.06 -3.42
N LEU A 25 9.58 4.21 -4.08
CA LEU A 25 9.97 4.41 -5.48
C LEU A 25 8.99 3.80 -6.47
N PHE A 26 8.35 2.66 -6.15
CA PHE A 26 7.46 1.95 -7.06
C PHE A 26 6.00 2.40 -6.97
N GLU A 27 5.58 2.99 -5.84
CA GLU A 27 4.28 3.66 -5.72
C GLU A 27 4.19 4.88 -6.64
N ARG A 28 5.30 5.60 -6.78
CA ARG A 28 5.41 6.79 -7.63
C ARG A 28 6.63 6.72 -8.52
N PRO A 29 6.61 5.86 -9.54
CA PRO A 29 7.79 5.56 -10.36
C PRO A 29 8.27 6.75 -11.20
N GLU A 30 7.45 7.79 -11.36
CA GLU A 30 7.83 9.05 -12.02
C GLU A 30 8.74 9.92 -11.15
N ARG A 31 8.77 9.69 -9.82
CA ARG A 31 9.53 10.55 -8.89
C ARG A 31 11.01 10.22 -8.89
N ARG A 32 11.80 11.26 -8.97
CA ARG A 32 13.26 11.21 -8.83
C ARG A 32 13.63 11.76 -7.45
N LEU A 33 14.27 10.97 -6.64
CA LEU A 33 14.61 11.32 -5.27
C LEU A 33 16.12 11.19 -5.03
N HIS A 34 16.71 12.17 -4.35
CA HIS A 34 18.10 12.07 -3.90
C HIS A 34 18.22 11.26 -2.58
N LEU A 35 19.39 10.68 -2.34
CA LEU A 35 19.66 9.80 -1.20
C LEU A 35 19.12 10.31 0.14
N ARG A 36 19.34 11.60 0.47
CA ARG A 36 18.90 12.16 1.76
C ARG A 36 17.37 12.27 1.87
N ALA A 37 16.67 12.51 0.75
CA ALA A 37 15.21 12.54 0.75
C ALA A 37 14.66 11.14 0.99
N ILE A 38 15.22 10.12 0.33
CA ILE A 38 14.86 8.71 0.56
C ILE A 38 15.13 8.34 2.03
N ALA A 39 16.32 8.66 2.56
CA ALA A 39 16.70 8.33 3.93
C ALA A 39 15.70 8.90 4.96
N ARG A 40 15.27 10.15 4.78
CA ARG A 40 14.24 10.76 5.63
C ARG A 40 12.88 10.08 5.48
N ALA A 41 12.47 9.78 4.24
CA ALA A 41 11.16 9.18 3.98
C ALA A 41 11.04 7.75 4.54
N VAL A 42 12.14 6.98 4.53
CA VAL A 42 12.15 5.59 5.05
C VAL A 42 12.62 5.49 6.50
N ASP A 43 12.86 6.62 7.16
CA ASP A 43 13.38 6.70 8.54
C ASP A 43 14.60 5.78 8.76
N ALA A 44 15.67 6.06 8.01
CA ALA A 44 16.89 5.27 8.08
C ALA A 44 18.15 6.11 7.82
N SER A 45 19.31 5.63 8.28
CA SER A 45 20.57 6.30 8.05
C SER A 45 20.91 6.35 6.55
N PRO A 46 21.49 7.46 6.05
CA PRO A 46 21.92 7.57 4.64
C PRO A 46 22.85 6.44 4.19
N GLY A 47 23.73 5.96 5.07
CA GLY A 47 24.63 4.85 4.77
C GLY A 47 23.91 3.52 4.55
N THR A 48 22.87 3.25 5.34
CA THR A 48 22.07 2.03 5.16
C THR A 48 21.23 2.11 3.87
N VAL A 49 20.63 3.28 3.62
CA VAL A 49 19.86 3.52 2.39
C VAL A 49 20.74 3.42 1.15
N ALA A 50 21.96 3.97 1.19
CA ALA A 50 22.90 3.89 0.07
C ALA A 50 23.24 2.43 -0.30
N ARG A 51 23.46 1.57 0.71
CA ARG A 51 23.72 0.13 0.47
C ARG A 51 22.55 -0.60 -0.14
N GLU A 52 21.33 -0.33 0.33
CA GLU A 52 20.12 -0.95 -0.24
C GLU A 52 19.83 -0.42 -1.65
N LEU A 53 19.98 0.89 -1.89
CA LEU A 53 19.82 1.47 -3.22
C LEU A 53 20.86 0.89 -4.20
N GLN A 54 22.12 0.71 -3.78
CA GLN A 54 23.12 0.11 -4.66
C GLN A 54 22.72 -1.31 -5.08
N ARG A 55 22.21 -2.13 -4.16
CA ARG A 55 21.70 -3.47 -4.49
C ARG A 55 20.54 -3.46 -5.47
N LEU A 56 19.64 -2.47 -5.35
CA LEU A 56 18.51 -2.32 -6.26
C LEU A 56 18.95 -1.82 -7.65
N VAL A 57 19.98 -0.98 -7.69
CA VAL A 57 20.62 -0.54 -8.96
C VAL A 57 21.34 -1.73 -9.62
N ASP A 58 22.10 -2.51 -8.86
CA ASP A 58 22.81 -3.70 -9.37
C ASP A 58 21.82 -4.77 -9.89
N ALA A 59 20.61 -4.82 -9.29
CA ALA A 59 19.52 -5.69 -9.74
C ALA A 59 18.74 -5.12 -10.94
N GLY A 60 19.05 -3.91 -11.41
CA GLY A 60 18.36 -3.26 -12.53
C GLY A 60 16.93 -2.80 -12.20
N LEU A 61 16.58 -2.68 -10.92
CA LEU A 61 15.23 -2.25 -10.49
C LEU A 61 15.13 -0.75 -10.27
N VAL A 62 16.26 -0.09 -10.03
CA VAL A 62 16.35 1.34 -9.73
C VAL A 62 17.41 1.96 -10.64
N GLY A 63 17.02 2.99 -11.36
CA GLY A 63 17.92 3.83 -12.14
C GLY A 63 18.65 4.83 -11.24
N ARG A 64 19.90 5.14 -11.60
CA ARG A 64 20.72 6.14 -10.96
C ARG A 64 21.16 7.18 -11.97
N ALA A 65 20.85 8.46 -11.76
CA ALA A 65 21.25 9.56 -12.63
C ALA A 65 21.92 10.68 -11.83
N GLY A 66 23.02 11.20 -12.37
CA GLY A 66 23.73 12.37 -11.81
C GLY A 66 23.22 13.67 -12.44
N GLU A 67 22.92 14.68 -11.63
CA GLU A 67 22.65 16.05 -12.07
C GLU A 67 23.52 17.02 -11.27
N GLY A 68 24.53 17.54 -11.89
CA GLY A 68 25.53 18.37 -11.21
C GLY A 68 26.24 17.62 -10.09
N ARG A 69 26.08 18.11 -8.84
CA ARG A 69 26.65 17.46 -7.64
C ARG A 69 25.69 16.49 -6.93
N GLN A 70 24.49 16.29 -7.47
CA GLN A 70 23.48 15.45 -6.86
C GLN A 70 23.27 14.17 -7.64
N VAL A 71 22.98 13.10 -6.91
CA VAL A 71 22.62 11.78 -7.48
C VAL A 71 21.17 11.49 -7.12
N TYR A 72 20.40 11.18 -8.13
CA TYR A 72 18.99 10.84 -8.03
C TYR A 72 18.76 9.36 -8.30
N PHE A 73 17.76 8.82 -7.65
CA PHE A 73 17.30 7.45 -7.80
C PHE A 73 15.82 7.45 -8.19
N GLN A 74 15.44 6.52 -9.06
CA GLN A 74 14.09 6.37 -9.59
C GLN A 74 13.86 4.90 -9.91
N ALA A 75 12.63 4.39 -9.78
CA ALA A 75 12.30 3.06 -10.28
C ALA A 75 12.56 3.00 -11.79
N ASP A 76 13.24 1.95 -12.23
CA ASP A 76 13.52 1.77 -13.67
C ASP A 76 12.29 1.15 -14.35
N ARG A 77 11.54 1.96 -15.07
CA ARG A 77 10.30 1.57 -15.75
C ARG A 77 10.52 0.67 -16.97
N ASP A 78 11.72 0.68 -17.51
CA ASP A 78 12.10 -0.14 -18.68
C ASP A 78 12.65 -1.51 -18.24
N ALA A 79 12.84 -1.72 -16.93
CA ALA A 79 13.30 -3.00 -16.39
C ALA A 79 12.24 -4.10 -16.64
N PRO A 80 12.64 -5.30 -17.09
CA PRO A 80 11.70 -6.41 -17.33
C PRO A 80 10.90 -6.82 -16.08
N LEU A 81 11.46 -6.59 -14.89
CA LEU A 81 10.82 -6.91 -13.61
C LEU A 81 10.05 -5.72 -13.01
N PHE A 82 9.96 -4.58 -13.71
CA PHE A 82 9.29 -3.40 -13.17
C PHE A 82 7.83 -3.69 -12.80
N GLU A 83 7.01 -4.14 -13.74
CA GLU A 83 5.59 -4.41 -13.49
C GLU A 83 5.36 -5.54 -12.47
N PRO A 84 6.05 -6.69 -12.51
CA PRO A 84 5.95 -7.70 -11.47
C PRO A 84 6.29 -7.18 -10.07
N VAL A 85 7.39 -6.45 -9.92
CA VAL A 85 7.81 -5.90 -8.63
C VAL A 85 6.82 -4.83 -8.15
N ARG A 86 6.36 -3.98 -9.06
CA ARG A 86 5.36 -2.95 -8.76
C ARG A 86 4.06 -3.57 -8.24
N ALA A 87 3.57 -4.61 -8.90
CA ALA A 87 2.38 -5.33 -8.44
C ALA A 87 2.56 -5.90 -7.03
N ILE A 88 3.69 -6.56 -6.75
CA ILE A 88 4.00 -7.08 -5.41
C ILE A 88 4.06 -5.92 -4.38
N VAL A 89 4.73 -4.82 -4.69
CA VAL A 89 4.84 -3.65 -3.81
C VAL A 89 3.45 -3.08 -3.50
N GLN A 90 2.62 -2.89 -4.51
CA GLN A 90 1.26 -2.36 -4.34
C GLN A 90 0.41 -3.27 -3.45
N LEU A 91 0.50 -4.58 -3.64
CA LEU A 91 -0.28 -5.55 -2.88
C LEU A 91 0.21 -5.76 -1.43
N THR A 92 1.48 -5.43 -1.12
CA THR A 92 2.09 -5.84 0.15
C THR A 92 2.61 -4.71 1.02
N ILE A 93 3.12 -3.62 0.44
CA ILE A 93 3.89 -2.59 1.16
C ILE A 93 3.27 -1.20 1.06
N GLY A 94 2.61 -0.90 -0.04
CA GLY A 94 2.08 0.43 -0.32
C GLY A 94 0.94 0.83 0.63
N ALA A 95 -0.24 1.15 0.05
CA ALA A 95 -1.42 1.51 0.84
C ALA A 95 -1.80 0.47 1.89
N PRO A 96 -1.72 -0.88 1.65
CA PRO A 96 -2.11 -1.85 2.66
C PRO A 96 -1.34 -1.74 3.97
N ASP A 97 -0.01 -1.66 3.91
CA ASP A 97 0.83 -1.58 5.11
C ASP A 97 0.67 -0.24 5.84
N LEU A 98 0.53 0.84 5.07
CA LEU A 98 0.36 2.17 5.64
C LEU A 98 -0.99 2.32 6.33
N ILE A 99 -2.08 1.93 5.69
CA ILE A 99 -3.43 1.97 6.27
C ILE A 99 -3.49 1.07 7.52
N ARG A 100 -2.88 -0.13 7.47
CA ARG A 100 -2.79 -1.01 8.64
C ARG A 100 -2.12 -0.33 9.82
N ARG A 101 -1.02 0.40 9.62
CA ARG A 101 -0.33 1.13 10.70
C ARG A 101 -1.20 2.22 11.33
N HIS A 102 -1.96 2.94 10.51
CA HIS A 102 -2.85 3.99 11.01
C HIS A 102 -4.08 3.43 11.75
N LEU A 103 -4.55 2.23 11.41
CA LEU A 103 -5.75 1.64 11.98
C LEU A 103 -5.48 0.57 13.05
N ALA A 104 -4.22 0.14 13.26
CA ALA A 104 -3.87 -1.03 14.09
C ALA A 104 -4.39 -0.96 15.53
N ASP A 105 -4.35 0.22 16.15
CA ASP A 105 -4.73 0.41 17.56
C ASP A 105 -6.14 1.00 17.72
N MET A 106 -6.91 1.05 16.62
CA MET A 106 -8.23 1.66 16.64
C MET A 106 -9.29 0.68 17.14
N ALA A 107 -9.98 1.05 18.20
CA ALA A 107 -11.08 0.25 18.73
C ALA A 107 -12.30 0.26 17.81
N GLY A 108 -13.10 -0.80 17.87
CA GLY A 108 -14.37 -0.89 17.13
C GLY A 108 -14.24 -1.35 15.69
N ILE A 109 -13.04 -1.59 15.18
CA ILE A 109 -12.84 -2.22 13.86
C ILE A 109 -12.73 -3.73 14.07
N GLU A 110 -13.69 -4.48 13.53
CA GLU A 110 -13.68 -5.94 13.53
C GLU A 110 -12.89 -6.47 12.33
N ARG A 111 -13.12 -5.88 11.15
CA ARG A 111 -12.43 -6.20 9.91
C ARG A 111 -12.21 -4.94 9.08
N ALA A 112 -11.09 -4.90 8.36
CA ALA A 112 -10.84 -3.89 7.35
C ALA A 112 -10.10 -4.51 6.16
N PHE A 113 -10.46 -4.11 4.94
CA PHE A 113 -9.83 -4.60 3.72
C PHE A 113 -9.93 -3.59 2.58
N LEU A 114 -8.93 -3.61 1.70
CA LEU A 114 -9.01 -2.87 0.45
C LEU A 114 -9.74 -3.70 -0.61
N TYR A 115 -10.45 -3.01 -1.49
CA TYR A 115 -11.17 -3.62 -2.61
C TYR A 115 -11.00 -2.78 -3.89
N GLY A 116 -11.76 -3.07 -4.92
CA GLY A 116 -11.76 -2.28 -6.15
C GLY A 116 -10.51 -2.41 -6.99
N SER A 117 -10.12 -1.34 -7.66
CA SER A 117 -8.99 -1.32 -8.60
C SER A 117 -7.66 -1.60 -7.92
N TYR A 118 -7.48 -1.09 -6.71
CA TYR A 118 -6.25 -1.29 -5.96
C TYR A 118 -6.01 -2.77 -5.60
N ALA A 119 -7.05 -3.46 -5.15
CA ALA A 119 -6.97 -4.89 -4.79
C ALA A 119 -6.75 -5.80 -6.01
N ARG A 120 -7.18 -5.38 -7.20
CA ARG A 120 -6.91 -6.13 -8.44
C ARG A 120 -5.46 -6.07 -8.90
N GLY A 121 -4.67 -5.11 -8.41
CA GLY A 121 -3.27 -4.93 -8.79
C GLY A 121 -3.04 -4.56 -10.27
N SER A 122 -4.13 -4.42 -11.05
CA SER A 122 -4.09 -4.03 -12.46
C SER A 122 -4.58 -2.58 -12.59
N ASP A 123 -3.93 -1.81 -13.46
CA ASP A 123 -4.31 -0.42 -13.79
C ASP A 123 -4.33 0.57 -12.60
N VAL A 124 -3.58 0.29 -11.54
CA VAL A 124 -3.42 1.26 -10.45
C VAL A 124 -2.56 2.42 -10.95
N ARG A 125 -3.23 3.47 -11.39
CA ARG A 125 -2.57 4.74 -11.75
C ARG A 125 -2.18 5.49 -10.49
N PRO A 126 -1.19 6.39 -10.56
CA PRO A 126 -0.81 7.23 -9.41
C PRO A 126 -1.98 8.02 -8.80
N GLU A 127 -2.97 8.36 -9.63
CA GLU A 127 -4.17 9.14 -9.25
C GLU A 127 -5.35 8.26 -8.80
N SER A 128 -5.26 6.92 -8.90
CA SER A 128 -6.36 6.04 -8.49
C SER A 128 -6.58 6.10 -6.99
N ASP A 129 -7.83 6.24 -6.60
CA ASP A 129 -8.24 6.20 -5.21
C ASP A 129 -7.99 4.82 -4.59
N VAL A 130 -7.85 4.79 -3.29
CA VAL A 130 -7.78 3.55 -2.51
C VAL A 130 -9.13 3.31 -1.85
N ASP A 131 -9.83 2.25 -2.25
CA ASP A 131 -11.13 1.90 -1.70
C ASP A 131 -10.94 1.00 -0.47
N LEU A 132 -11.43 1.46 0.69
CA LEU A 132 -11.31 0.80 2.00
C LEU A 132 -12.68 0.44 2.54
N MET A 133 -12.90 -0.83 2.83
CA MET A 133 -14.07 -1.31 3.58
C MET A 133 -13.70 -1.54 5.04
N ILE A 134 -14.52 -1.05 5.94
CA ILE A 134 -14.39 -1.23 7.38
C ILE A 134 -15.68 -1.85 7.90
N ILE A 135 -15.56 -2.95 8.60
CA ILE A 135 -16.66 -3.63 9.28
C ILE A 135 -16.48 -3.45 10.77
N GLY A 136 -17.52 -2.95 11.43
CA GLY A 136 -17.49 -2.70 12.87
C GLY A 136 -18.18 -1.39 13.24
N ARG A 137 -17.86 -0.88 14.42
CA ARG A 137 -18.41 0.37 15.00
C ARG A 137 -17.28 1.24 15.55
N PRO A 138 -16.36 1.71 14.69
CA PRO A 138 -15.31 2.63 15.13
C PRO A 138 -15.88 4.00 15.49
N ASP A 139 -15.13 4.77 16.27
CA ASP A 139 -15.38 6.21 16.40
C ASP A 139 -15.10 6.89 15.05
N LEU A 140 -16.10 7.57 14.49
CA LEU A 140 -16.03 8.13 13.13
C LEU A 140 -15.12 9.35 13.06
N ASP A 141 -15.01 10.14 14.12
CA ASP A 141 -14.14 11.31 14.16
C ASP A 141 -12.67 10.86 14.19
N GLU A 142 -12.34 9.89 15.07
CA GLU A 142 -11.01 9.28 15.13
C GLU A 142 -10.65 8.59 13.79
N LEU A 143 -11.60 7.86 13.18
CA LEU A 143 -11.39 7.21 11.89
C LEU A 143 -11.06 8.21 10.80
N THR A 144 -11.81 9.31 10.72
CA THR A 144 -11.60 10.37 9.74
C THR A 144 -10.21 10.98 9.87
N ASP A 145 -9.77 11.26 11.10
CA ASP A 145 -8.44 11.81 11.36
C ASP A 145 -7.32 10.84 10.95
N ARG A 146 -7.46 9.56 11.26
CA ARG A 146 -6.48 8.52 10.92
C ARG A 146 -6.42 8.25 9.42
N VAL A 147 -7.57 8.18 8.75
CA VAL A 147 -7.63 8.04 7.29
C VAL A 147 -7.02 9.27 6.60
N SER A 148 -7.35 10.47 7.05
CA SER A 148 -6.76 11.71 6.51
C SER A 148 -5.23 11.76 6.72
N ALA A 149 -4.71 11.22 7.81
CA ALA A 149 -3.28 11.08 8.03
C ALA A 149 -2.65 10.08 7.03
N ALA A 150 -3.33 8.94 6.80
CA ALA A 150 -2.91 7.97 5.80
C ALA A 150 -2.92 8.54 4.38
N GLU A 151 -3.96 9.30 4.00
CA GLU A 151 -4.04 9.99 2.70
C GLU A 151 -2.86 10.93 2.47
N ARG A 152 -2.52 11.74 3.48
CA ARG A 152 -1.38 12.66 3.37
C ARG A 152 -0.05 11.92 3.17
N GLU A 153 0.14 10.78 3.85
CA GLU A 153 1.37 9.99 3.74
C GLU A 153 1.41 9.22 2.40
N LEU A 154 0.27 8.65 1.96
CA LEU A 154 0.11 8.01 0.64
C LEU A 154 0.19 9.03 -0.50
N ALA A 155 -0.23 10.27 -0.22
CA ALA A 155 -0.55 11.31 -1.18
C ALA A 155 -1.52 10.80 -2.28
N ARG A 156 -2.55 10.06 -1.82
CA ARG A 156 -3.67 9.51 -2.61
C ARG A 156 -4.94 9.59 -1.78
N PRO A 157 -6.10 9.83 -2.41
CA PRO A 157 -7.39 9.74 -1.73
C PRO A 157 -7.64 8.30 -1.21
N VAL A 158 -8.26 8.22 -0.03
CA VAL A 158 -8.75 6.96 0.53
C VAL A 158 -10.26 7.08 0.75
N ASN A 159 -11.01 6.45 -0.14
CA ASN A 159 -12.46 6.37 0.01
C ASN A 159 -12.78 5.22 0.98
N TYR A 160 -13.47 5.50 2.06
CA TYR A 160 -13.84 4.45 2.99
C TYR A 160 -15.35 4.30 3.16
N THR A 161 -15.77 3.06 3.36
CA THR A 161 -17.15 2.69 3.68
C THR A 161 -17.14 1.95 5.01
N VAL A 162 -17.98 2.39 5.96
CA VAL A 162 -18.14 1.73 7.25
C VAL A 162 -19.50 1.06 7.29
N LEU A 163 -19.52 -0.22 7.62
CA LEU A 163 -20.74 -1.01 7.83
C LEU A 163 -20.60 -1.82 9.12
N THR A 164 -21.70 -2.03 9.81
CA THR A 164 -21.78 -3.10 10.82
C THR A 164 -21.94 -4.45 10.14
N GLU A 165 -21.68 -5.54 10.87
CA GLU A 165 -21.90 -6.90 10.35
C GLU A 165 -23.37 -7.14 9.96
N ASP A 166 -24.29 -6.60 10.76
CA ASP A 166 -25.74 -6.69 10.49
C ASP A 166 -26.11 -5.96 9.18
N GLU A 167 -25.57 -4.74 8.97
CA GLU A 167 -25.80 -3.96 7.76
C GLU A 167 -25.21 -4.66 6.50
N LEU A 168 -23.99 -5.20 6.63
CA LEU A 168 -23.37 -5.96 5.55
C LEU A 168 -24.21 -7.18 5.17
N SER A 169 -24.66 -7.95 6.16
CA SER A 169 -25.52 -9.12 5.98
C SER A 169 -26.86 -8.74 5.36
N ASP A 170 -27.47 -7.65 5.79
CA ASP A 170 -28.74 -7.14 5.22
C ASP A 170 -28.58 -6.73 3.76
N ARG A 171 -27.53 -6.00 3.44
CA ARG A 171 -27.24 -5.60 2.06
C ARG A 171 -26.95 -6.80 1.16
N ARG A 172 -26.24 -7.81 1.65
CA ARG A 172 -26.01 -9.08 0.94
C ARG A 172 -27.34 -9.77 0.63
N ARG A 173 -28.25 -9.91 1.62
CA ARG A 173 -29.57 -10.54 1.42
C ARG A 173 -30.44 -9.81 0.41
N ARG A 174 -30.37 -8.47 0.36
CA ARG A 174 -31.10 -7.64 -0.60
C ARG A 174 -30.47 -7.63 -1.99
N GLY A 175 -29.33 -8.26 -2.18
CA GLY A 175 -28.60 -8.29 -3.44
C GLY A 175 -28.04 -6.93 -3.85
N ASP A 176 -27.59 -6.12 -2.88
CA ASP A 176 -27.02 -4.79 -3.13
C ASP A 176 -25.90 -4.89 -4.19
N PRO A 177 -26.00 -4.15 -5.31
CA PRO A 177 -25.03 -4.27 -6.42
C PRO A 177 -23.61 -3.88 -6.00
N PHE A 178 -23.46 -2.91 -5.09
CA PHE A 178 -22.15 -2.48 -4.59
C PHE A 178 -21.51 -3.60 -3.77
N ILE A 179 -22.23 -4.17 -2.79
CA ILE A 179 -21.72 -5.27 -1.97
C ILE A 179 -21.40 -6.49 -2.81
N ARG A 180 -22.25 -6.83 -3.79
CA ARG A 180 -21.97 -7.92 -4.73
C ARG A 180 -20.66 -7.68 -5.50
N SER A 181 -20.45 -6.47 -6.00
CA SER A 181 -19.19 -6.11 -6.70
C SER A 181 -17.96 -6.23 -5.79
N VAL A 182 -18.12 -5.92 -4.49
CA VAL A 182 -17.06 -6.09 -3.49
C VAL A 182 -16.82 -7.58 -3.19
N ASP A 183 -17.92 -8.35 -3.01
CA ASP A 183 -17.84 -9.79 -2.69
C ASP A 183 -17.21 -10.61 -3.83
N ASP A 184 -17.54 -10.29 -5.08
CA ASP A 184 -17.02 -10.97 -6.29
C ASP A 184 -15.57 -10.55 -6.63
N GLY A 185 -15.10 -9.43 -6.08
CA GLY A 185 -13.79 -8.88 -6.37
C GLY A 185 -12.69 -9.37 -5.40
N PRO A 186 -11.41 -9.20 -5.79
CA PRO A 186 -10.31 -9.44 -4.88
C PRO A 186 -10.33 -8.46 -3.71
N LYS A 187 -9.89 -8.94 -2.55
CA LYS A 187 -9.80 -8.18 -1.30
C LYS A 187 -8.41 -8.32 -0.69
N LEU A 188 -7.84 -7.23 -0.20
CA LEU A 188 -6.57 -7.21 0.51
C LEU A 188 -6.82 -6.96 2.00
N ALA A 189 -6.56 -7.94 2.83
CA ALA A 189 -6.77 -7.83 4.28
C ALA A 189 -5.89 -6.75 4.92
N ILE A 190 -6.52 -5.88 5.71
CA ILE A 190 -5.86 -4.89 6.56
C ILE A 190 -5.96 -5.31 8.01
N ILE A 191 -7.17 -5.57 8.52
CA ILE A 191 -7.47 -6.07 9.86
C ILE A 191 -8.44 -7.24 9.72
N GLY A 192 -8.16 -8.35 10.39
CA GLY A 192 -8.99 -9.56 10.31
C GLY A 192 -9.00 -10.19 8.92
N GLN A 193 -9.91 -11.14 8.72
CA GLN A 193 -10.10 -11.81 7.43
C GLN A 193 -11.29 -11.17 6.69
N PRO A 194 -11.16 -10.82 5.38
CA PRO A 194 -12.22 -10.14 4.65
C PRO A 194 -13.52 -10.92 4.53
N ASP A 195 -13.41 -12.25 4.46
CA ASP A 195 -14.51 -13.18 4.20
C ASP A 195 -14.87 -14.06 5.43
N ALA A 196 -14.53 -13.59 6.64
CA ALA A 196 -14.84 -14.28 7.90
C ALA A 196 -16.32 -14.11 8.27
#